data_e318232ce9ecbfd1a6aa43406c3bdcfa
#
_entry.id   e318232ce9ecbfd1a6aa43406c3bdcfa
#
_cell.length_a   1.000
_cell.length_b   1.000
_cell.length_c   1.000
_cell.angle_alpha   90.00
_cell.angle_beta   90.00
_cell.angle_gamma   90.00
#
_symmetry.space_group_name_H-M   'P 1'
#
loop_
_entity.id
_entity.type
_entity.pdbx_description
1 polymer ?
#
loop_
_entity_poly.entity_id
_entity_poly.type
_entity_poly.pdbx_seq_one_letter_code
_entity_poly.pdbx_strand_id
1 'polypeptide(L)'
;MRKSIKLLVACMLCSPVAIVAQEQDSLFARKSKVAIEYGRGISFNLKESTTATAVASEEELSHKKSINNSNMLYGLIPGLQVLQNSGNAWDDAATLRVRGYGTSSSTTPLVLVDGFERSLDQISADEIESVTVLKDAASTAIYGSRAATGVIVVTTRKGIKDKMTVSLDVKMGI
;
A
#
# COMPACT_ATOMS: atom_id res chain seq x y z
N MET A 1 -35.91 -23.00 -33.95
CA MET A 1 -34.84 -22.01 -34.30
C MET A 1 -35.08 -20.60 -33.81
N ARG A 2 -36.31 -20.09 -33.64
CA ARG A 2 -36.60 -18.71 -33.19
C ARG A 2 -36.34 -18.43 -31.68
N LYS A 3 -36.35 -19.44 -30.81
CA LYS A 3 -36.14 -19.26 -29.36
C LYS A 3 -34.65 -19.14 -28.98
N SER A 4 -33.76 -19.78 -29.71
CA SER A 4 -32.30 -19.73 -29.45
C SER A 4 -31.67 -18.38 -29.80
N ILE A 5 -32.19 -17.68 -30.82
CA ILE A 5 -31.69 -16.38 -31.24
C ILE A 5 -32.06 -15.29 -30.23
N LYS A 6 -33.24 -15.37 -29.58
CA LYS A 6 -33.65 -14.40 -28.55
C LYS A 6 -32.79 -14.54 -27.27
N LEU A 7 -32.33 -15.75 -26.94
CA LEU A 7 -31.43 -15.99 -25.80
C LEU A 7 -30.02 -15.42 -26.04
N LEU A 8 -29.55 -15.54 -27.30
CA LEU A 8 -28.23 -15.03 -27.69
C LEU A 8 -28.17 -13.49 -27.73
N VAL A 9 -29.23 -12.85 -28.18
CA VAL A 9 -29.33 -11.38 -28.21
C VAL A 9 -29.50 -10.79 -26.80
N ALA A 10 -30.21 -11.46 -25.90
CA ALA A 10 -30.34 -11.05 -24.50
C ALA A 10 -28.98 -11.17 -23.76
N CYS A 11 -28.16 -12.17 -24.10
CA CYS A 11 -26.81 -12.33 -23.53
C CYS A 11 -25.83 -11.25 -24.02
N MET A 12 -26.00 -10.75 -25.25
CA MET A 12 -25.13 -9.70 -25.82
C MET A 12 -25.40 -8.29 -25.28
N LEU A 13 -26.63 -8.01 -24.81
CA LEU A 13 -27.01 -6.71 -24.25
C LEU A 13 -26.71 -6.57 -22.74
N CYS A 14 -26.45 -7.67 -22.04
CA CYS A 14 -26.17 -7.66 -20.59
C CYS A 14 -24.66 -7.69 -20.27
N SER A 15 -23.78 -7.81 -21.29
CA SER A 15 -22.37 -8.09 -21.06
C SER A 15 -21.49 -6.95 -20.52
N PRO A 16 -21.67 -5.66 -20.83
CA PRO A 16 -20.71 -4.66 -20.34
C PRO A 16 -20.89 -4.33 -18.84
N VAL A 17 -22.11 -4.33 -18.34
CA VAL A 17 -22.39 -4.01 -16.93
C VAL A 17 -21.97 -5.15 -16.00
N ALA A 18 -22.16 -6.39 -16.41
CA ALA A 18 -21.76 -7.57 -15.63
C ALA A 18 -20.24 -7.70 -15.55
N ILE A 19 -19.51 -7.36 -16.61
CA ILE A 19 -18.03 -7.40 -16.62
C ILE A 19 -17.46 -6.35 -15.66
N VAL A 20 -18.00 -5.12 -15.68
CA VAL A 20 -17.56 -4.05 -14.78
C VAL A 20 -17.87 -4.37 -13.31
N ALA A 21 -19.03 -4.96 -13.03
CA ALA A 21 -19.38 -5.40 -11.68
C ALA A 21 -18.46 -6.53 -11.17
N GLN A 22 -18.13 -7.48 -12.04
CA GLN A 22 -17.27 -8.60 -11.69
C GLN A 22 -15.81 -8.15 -11.46
N GLU A 23 -15.35 -7.13 -12.15
CA GLU A 23 -14.03 -6.54 -11.95
C GLU A 23 -13.96 -5.78 -10.61
N GLN A 24 -15.00 -5.02 -10.26
CA GLN A 24 -15.10 -4.39 -8.94
C GLN A 24 -15.16 -5.41 -7.79
N ASP A 25 -15.92 -6.49 -7.95
CA ASP A 25 -16.00 -7.55 -6.94
C ASP A 25 -14.65 -8.28 -6.77
N SER A 26 -13.90 -8.45 -7.85
CA SER A 26 -12.55 -9.04 -7.80
C SER A 26 -11.55 -8.14 -7.08
N LEU A 27 -11.61 -6.82 -7.31
CA LEU A 27 -10.78 -5.83 -6.61
C LEU A 27 -11.13 -5.75 -5.12
N PHE A 28 -12.41 -5.77 -4.77
CA PHE A 28 -12.86 -5.82 -3.37
C PHE A 28 -12.45 -7.13 -2.69
N ALA A 29 -12.56 -8.26 -3.36
CA ALA A 29 -12.15 -9.55 -2.85
C ALA A 29 -10.62 -9.63 -2.70
N ARG A 30 -9.86 -9.00 -3.58
CA ARG A 30 -8.40 -8.92 -3.52
C ARG A 30 -7.94 -8.02 -2.38
N LYS A 31 -8.55 -6.84 -2.24
CA LYS A 31 -8.28 -5.90 -1.14
C LYS A 31 -8.64 -6.49 0.24
N SER A 32 -9.61 -7.41 0.28
CA SER A 32 -10.00 -8.10 1.52
C SER A 32 -9.08 -9.24 1.93
N LYS A 33 -8.20 -9.70 1.04
CA LYS A 33 -7.18 -10.73 1.32
C LYS A 33 -5.84 -10.13 1.75
N VAL A 34 -5.71 -8.80 1.76
CA VAL A 34 -4.49 -8.16 2.26
C VAL A 34 -4.41 -8.41 3.76
N ALA A 35 -3.49 -9.25 4.16
CA ALA A 35 -3.17 -9.46 5.57
C ALA A 35 -2.41 -8.23 6.06
N ILE A 36 -2.87 -7.67 7.17
CA ILE A 36 -2.13 -6.62 7.87
C ILE A 36 -0.99 -7.31 8.58
N GLU A 37 0.21 -7.11 8.11
CA GLU A 37 1.41 -7.64 8.75
C GLU A 37 1.92 -6.62 9.76
N TYR A 38 1.87 -6.98 11.06
CA TYR A 38 2.35 -6.13 12.15
C TYR A 38 3.87 -6.28 12.37
N GLY A 39 4.61 -6.74 11.41
CA GLY A 39 6.05 -6.96 11.56
C GLY A 39 6.37 -7.94 12.67
N ARG A 40 6.70 -8.85 13.02
CA ARG A 40 6.91 -9.87 14.08
C ARG A 40 6.11 -11.15 13.83
N GLY A 41 5.70 -11.38 12.56
CA GLY A 41 4.95 -12.57 12.19
C GLY A 41 3.49 -12.59 12.65
N ILE A 42 2.98 -11.45 13.11
CA ILE A 42 1.57 -11.28 13.47
C ILE A 42 0.85 -10.69 12.26
N SER A 43 -0.03 -11.45 11.65
CA SER A 43 -0.86 -11.01 10.54
C SER A 43 -2.34 -11.15 10.89
N PHE A 44 -3.12 -10.13 10.60
CA PHE A 44 -4.58 -10.14 10.74
C PHE A 44 -5.21 -9.87 9.38
N ASN A 45 -6.37 -10.46 9.17
CA ASN A 45 -7.16 -10.16 8.00
C ASN A 45 -7.77 -8.76 8.15
N LEU A 46 -7.68 -7.92 7.12
CA LEU A 46 -8.22 -6.55 7.13
C LEU A 46 -9.71 -6.51 7.53
N LYS A 47 -10.48 -7.51 7.15
CA LYS A 47 -11.93 -7.61 7.48
C LYS A 47 -12.21 -7.91 8.97
N GLU A 48 -11.28 -8.55 9.64
CA GLU A 48 -11.42 -8.96 11.04
C GLU A 48 -10.80 -7.94 11.99
N SER A 49 -10.02 -7.01 11.44
CA SER A 49 -9.37 -5.98 12.23
C SER A 49 -10.36 -4.88 12.60
N THR A 50 -10.50 -4.63 13.89
CA THR A 50 -11.26 -3.49 14.45
C THR A 50 -10.40 -2.24 14.56
N THR A 51 -9.11 -2.32 14.22
CA THR A 51 -8.15 -1.23 14.35
C THR A 51 -8.19 -0.28 13.13
N ALA A 52 -7.93 1.00 13.35
CA ALA A 52 -7.84 1.99 12.28
C ALA A 52 -6.53 1.84 11.50
N THR A 53 -6.52 0.94 10.54
CA THR A 53 -5.39 0.68 9.65
C THR A 53 -5.73 1.06 8.21
N ALA A 54 -4.72 1.43 7.45
CA ALA A 54 -4.86 1.66 6.01
C ALA A 54 -3.71 0.97 5.29
N VAL A 55 -4.01 0.32 4.18
CA VAL A 55 -3.06 -0.48 3.42
C VAL A 55 -3.04 0.01 1.98
N ALA A 56 -1.86 0.23 1.44
CA ALA A 56 -1.62 0.39 0.01
C ALA A 56 -1.02 -0.90 -0.54
N SER A 57 -1.61 -1.42 -1.60
CA SER A 57 -1.14 -2.63 -2.29
C SER A 57 -0.08 -2.29 -3.33
N GLU A 58 0.70 -3.30 -3.74
CA GLU A 58 1.67 -3.21 -4.82
C GLU A 58 1.10 -2.56 -6.09
N GLU A 59 -0.13 -2.91 -6.45
CA GLU A 59 -0.80 -2.42 -7.64
C GLU A 59 -1.03 -0.90 -7.58
N GLU A 60 -1.48 -0.40 -6.41
CA GLU A 60 -1.66 1.03 -6.17
C GLU A 60 -0.32 1.79 -6.16
N LEU A 61 0.74 1.16 -5.64
CA LEU A 61 2.09 1.72 -5.61
C LEU A 61 2.73 1.78 -7.00
N SER A 62 2.54 0.76 -7.84
CA SER A 62 3.12 0.67 -9.18
C SER A 62 2.64 1.77 -10.13
N HIS A 63 1.44 2.30 -9.91
CA HIS A 63 0.90 3.43 -10.68
C HIS A 63 1.54 4.78 -10.34
N LYS A 64 2.21 4.87 -9.20
CA LYS A 64 2.90 6.09 -8.75
C LYS A 64 4.41 5.94 -8.95
N LYS A 65 4.93 6.57 -10.00
CA LYS A 65 6.37 6.62 -10.24
C LYS A 65 6.96 7.84 -9.57
N SER A 66 7.85 7.64 -8.63
CA SER A 66 8.63 8.69 -7.97
C SER A 66 10.07 8.24 -7.82
N ILE A 67 11.00 9.20 -7.70
CA ILE A 67 12.40 8.93 -7.43
C ILE A 67 12.55 8.44 -5.99
N ASN A 68 11.87 9.11 -5.04
CA ASN A 68 11.88 8.76 -3.63
C ASN A 68 10.59 8.00 -3.26
N ASN A 69 10.74 6.91 -2.53
CA ASN A 69 9.60 6.07 -2.12
C ASN A 69 8.66 6.79 -1.15
N SER A 70 9.16 7.73 -0.36
CA SER A 70 8.33 8.56 0.51
C SER A 70 7.32 9.40 -0.28
N ASN A 71 7.71 9.94 -1.45
CA ASN A 71 6.83 10.70 -2.33
C ASN A 71 5.78 9.82 -3.03
N MET A 72 6.11 8.55 -3.29
CA MET A 72 5.20 7.59 -3.91
C MET A 72 3.91 7.39 -3.09
N LEU A 73 3.99 7.52 -1.77
CA LEU A 73 2.85 7.35 -0.86
C LEU A 73 1.85 8.51 -0.89
N TYR A 74 2.14 9.60 -1.62
CA TYR A 74 1.28 10.78 -1.68
C TYR A 74 -0.12 10.47 -2.21
N GLY A 75 -1.13 10.68 -1.36
CA GLY A 75 -2.53 10.48 -1.72
C GLY A 75 -3.00 9.02 -1.86
N LEU A 76 -2.15 8.02 -1.56
CA LEU A 76 -2.53 6.61 -1.63
C LEU A 76 -3.17 6.09 -0.33
N ILE A 77 -2.64 6.52 0.80
CA ILE A 77 -3.02 5.97 2.11
C ILE A 77 -3.83 6.99 2.89
N PRO A 78 -5.11 6.73 3.16
CA PRO A 78 -5.95 7.64 3.93
C PRO A 78 -5.42 7.80 5.36
N GLY A 79 -5.19 9.07 5.77
CA GLY A 79 -4.66 9.43 7.09
C GLY A 79 -3.14 9.45 7.17
N LEU A 80 -2.42 9.19 6.09
CA LEU A 80 -1.01 9.49 5.94
C LEU A 80 -0.86 10.86 5.27
N GLN A 81 -0.21 11.78 5.95
CA GLN A 81 0.16 13.07 5.39
C GLN A 81 1.58 12.99 4.85
N VAL A 82 1.74 13.26 3.58
CA VAL A 82 3.03 13.30 2.89
C VAL A 82 3.29 14.74 2.49
N LEU A 83 4.34 15.32 3.02
CA LEU A 83 4.73 16.71 2.76
C LEU A 83 6.06 16.71 2.01
N GLN A 84 5.99 17.08 0.76
CA GLN A 84 7.18 17.33 -0.06
C GLN A 84 7.65 18.74 0.21
N ASN A 85 8.81 18.90 0.82
CA ASN A 85 9.36 20.20 1.23
C ASN A 85 10.17 20.87 0.12
N SER A 86 10.69 20.08 -0.81
CA SER A 86 11.61 20.52 -1.86
C SER A 86 11.26 19.81 -3.17
N GLY A 87 11.51 20.46 -4.30
CA GLY A 87 11.49 19.84 -5.63
C GLY A 87 12.92 19.59 -6.14
N ASN A 88 13.87 19.47 -5.23
CA ASN A 88 15.29 19.34 -5.58
C ASN A 88 15.58 17.88 -5.98
N ALA A 89 16.22 17.68 -7.13
CA ALA A 89 16.44 16.32 -7.70
C ALA A 89 17.26 15.39 -6.78
N TRP A 90 18.05 15.94 -5.86
CA TRP A 90 18.93 15.17 -4.99
C TRP A 90 18.44 15.00 -3.55
N ASP A 91 17.50 15.85 -3.11
CA ASP A 91 17.00 15.85 -1.74
C ASP A 91 15.51 16.19 -1.74
N ASP A 92 14.71 15.29 -2.27
CA ASP A 92 13.26 15.42 -2.40
C ASP A 92 12.50 14.38 -1.56
N ALA A 93 13.11 13.93 -0.46
CA ALA A 93 12.45 13.02 0.46
C ALA A 93 11.29 13.72 1.17
N ALA A 94 10.09 13.11 1.11
CA ALA A 94 8.93 13.67 1.77
C ALA A 94 8.95 13.44 3.28
N THR A 95 8.47 14.42 4.01
CA THR A 95 8.18 14.25 5.43
C THR A 95 6.85 13.54 5.61
N LEU A 96 6.90 12.36 6.26
CA LEU A 96 5.72 11.54 6.54
C LEU A 96 5.15 11.87 7.92
N ARG A 97 3.81 11.98 8.02
CA ARG A 97 3.09 12.15 9.29
C ARG A 97 1.80 11.36 9.28
N VAL A 98 1.51 10.66 10.38
CA VAL A 98 0.30 9.83 10.50
C VAL A 98 -0.78 10.52 11.33
N ARG A 99 -0.39 11.20 12.42
CA ARG A 99 -1.32 11.84 13.37
C ARG A 99 -1.18 13.36 13.41
N GLY A 100 -0.51 13.96 12.43
CA GLY A 100 -0.22 15.38 12.40
C GLY A 100 0.81 15.80 13.47
N TYR A 101 0.68 17.01 13.97
CA TYR A 101 1.56 17.58 15.00
C TYR A 101 1.06 17.20 16.40
N GLY A 102 1.41 16.03 16.89
CA GLY A 102 1.02 15.56 18.23
C GLY A 102 1.99 15.96 19.34
N THR A 103 3.24 16.27 19.01
CA THR A 103 4.28 16.64 19.95
C THR A 103 5.19 17.73 19.37
N SER A 104 5.89 18.48 20.23
CA SER A 104 6.90 19.45 19.81
C SER A 104 8.26 18.81 19.51
N SER A 105 8.48 17.56 19.92
CA SER A 105 9.78 16.89 19.82
C SER A 105 9.99 16.19 18.46
N SER A 106 9.11 15.29 18.08
CA SER A 106 9.20 14.57 16.78
C SER A 106 7.82 14.17 16.30
N THR A 107 7.54 14.43 15.04
CA THR A 107 6.28 14.05 14.38
C THR A 107 6.47 12.95 13.35
N THR A 108 7.71 12.45 13.19
CA THR A 108 8.04 11.40 12.24
C THR A 108 7.50 10.04 12.74
N PRO A 109 6.73 9.32 11.95
CA PRO A 109 6.26 8.00 12.31
C PRO A 109 7.42 6.99 12.32
N LEU A 110 7.24 5.90 13.08
CA LEU A 110 8.17 4.79 13.07
C LEU A 110 7.99 4.00 11.77
N VAL A 111 9.04 3.89 10.96
CA VAL A 111 9.04 3.09 9.74
C VAL A 111 9.71 1.75 10.00
N LEU A 112 8.97 0.68 9.72
CA LEU A 112 9.43 -0.70 9.87
C LEU A 112 9.38 -1.41 8.52
N VAL A 113 10.49 -1.97 8.12
CA VAL A 113 10.62 -2.80 6.92
C VAL A 113 10.88 -4.23 7.34
N ASP A 114 9.93 -5.11 7.04
CA ASP A 114 9.96 -6.51 7.47
C ASP A 114 10.26 -6.68 8.98
N GLY A 115 9.78 -5.74 9.79
CA GLY A 115 9.95 -5.73 11.23
C GLY A 115 11.20 -5.01 11.75
N PHE A 116 12.07 -4.51 10.89
CA PHE A 116 13.25 -3.74 11.25
C PHE A 116 13.07 -2.25 10.96
N GLU A 117 13.57 -1.40 11.85
CA GLU A 117 13.55 0.05 11.65
C GLU A 117 14.52 0.46 10.54
N ARG A 118 13.98 1.00 9.47
CA ARG A 118 14.75 1.50 8.31
C ARG A 118 14.04 2.68 7.67
N SER A 119 14.81 3.51 6.94
CA SER A 119 14.21 4.53 6.07
C SER A 119 13.54 3.88 4.86
N LEU A 120 12.39 4.41 4.46
CA LEU A 120 11.65 3.96 3.28
C LEU A 120 12.44 4.19 1.98
N ASP A 121 13.23 5.27 1.93
CA ASP A 121 13.98 5.66 0.73
C ASP A 121 15.22 4.80 0.48
N GLN A 122 15.58 3.90 1.42
CA GLN A 122 16.68 2.95 1.27
C GLN A 122 16.31 1.63 0.60
N ILE A 123 15.05 1.48 0.18
CA ILE A 123 14.52 0.26 -0.44
C ILE A 123 14.15 0.60 -1.88
N SER A 124 14.25 -0.36 -2.78
CA SER A 124 13.72 -0.17 -4.12
C SER A 124 12.19 -0.19 -4.12
N ALA A 125 11.56 0.70 -4.89
CA ALA A 125 10.10 0.73 -5.03
C ALA A 125 9.54 -0.62 -5.51
N ASP A 126 10.28 -1.31 -6.36
CA ASP A 126 9.88 -2.58 -6.95
C ASP A 126 9.97 -3.76 -5.97
N GLU A 127 10.65 -3.58 -4.83
CA GLU A 127 10.74 -4.57 -3.77
C GLU A 127 9.55 -4.50 -2.80
N ILE A 128 8.77 -3.43 -2.84
CA ILE A 128 7.65 -3.21 -1.91
C ILE A 128 6.43 -4.00 -2.38
N GLU A 129 5.94 -4.91 -1.56
CA GLU A 129 4.69 -5.65 -1.77
C GLU A 129 3.49 -4.88 -1.24
N SER A 130 3.61 -4.34 -0.03
CA SER A 130 2.54 -3.55 0.59
C SER A 130 3.07 -2.57 1.63
N VAL A 131 2.33 -1.49 1.82
CA VAL A 131 2.59 -0.50 2.87
C VAL A 131 1.35 -0.39 3.75
N THR A 132 1.50 -0.71 5.03
CA THR A 132 0.44 -0.65 6.03
C THR A 132 0.70 0.49 7.01
N VAL A 133 -0.28 1.37 7.21
CA VAL A 133 -0.19 2.46 8.18
C VAL A 133 -1.08 2.18 9.37
N LEU A 134 -0.48 2.09 10.54
CA LEU A 134 -1.16 1.88 11.82
C LEU A 134 -1.44 3.24 12.45
N LYS A 135 -2.72 3.60 12.50
CA LYS A 135 -3.17 4.91 12.97
C LYS A 135 -3.78 4.88 14.37
N ASP A 136 -4.05 3.69 14.89
CA ASP A 136 -4.69 3.49 16.17
C ASP A 136 -3.68 3.21 17.28
N ALA A 137 -3.96 3.70 18.49
CA ALA A 137 -3.12 3.48 19.66
C ALA A 137 -3.02 1.99 20.03
N ALA A 138 -4.12 1.24 19.88
CA ALA A 138 -4.14 -0.19 20.16
C ALA A 138 -3.19 -0.97 19.25
N SER A 139 -3.19 -0.67 17.96
CA SER A 139 -2.31 -1.33 16.98
C SER A 139 -0.84 -0.93 17.13
N THR A 140 -0.57 0.30 17.59
CA THR A 140 0.80 0.80 17.77
C THR A 140 1.39 0.46 19.13
N ALA A 141 0.59 0.01 20.11
CA ALA A 141 1.03 -0.30 21.48
C ALA A 141 2.14 -1.35 21.55
N ILE A 142 2.14 -2.32 20.62
CA ILE A 142 3.17 -3.37 20.54
C ILE A 142 4.58 -2.85 20.24
N TYR A 143 4.68 -1.62 19.72
CA TYR A 143 5.96 -0.98 19.38
C TYR A 143 6.45 0.01 20.46
N GLY A 144 5.66 0.18 21.53
CA GLY A 144 6.00 1.05 22.67
C GLY A 144 5.91 2.53 22.37
N SER A 145 6.61 3.35 23.18
CA SER A 145 6.55 4.81 23.13
C SER A 145 7.04 5.43 21.80
N ARG A 146 7.93 4.75 21.09
CA ARG A 146 8.44 5.19 19.79
C ARG A 146 7.37 5.24 18.69
N ALA A 147 6.31 4.49 18.87
CA ALA A 147 5.18 4.42 17.96
C ALA A 147 4.05 5.43 18.27
N ALA A 148 4.28 6.36 19.18
CA ALA A 148 3.29 7.37 19.59
C ALA A 148 2.80 8.25 18.43
N THR A 149 3.66 8.50 17.44
CA THR A 149 3.37 9.28 16.23
C THR A 149 2.74 8.45 15.09
N GLY A 150 2.54 7.16 15.30
CA GLY A 150 2.07 6.19 14.31
C GLY A 150 3.18 5.29 13.80
N VAL A 151 2.80 4.22 13.11
CA VAL A 151 3.73 3.25 12.54
C VAL A 151 3.41 3.02 11.07
N ILE A 152 4.43 2.98 10.25
CA ILE A 152 4.37 2.58 8.85
C ILE A 152 5.09 1.24 8.74
N VAL A 153 4.35 0.18 8.41
CA VAL A 153 4.90 -1.16 8.19
C VAL A 153 5.00 -1.40 6.70
N VAL A 154 6.18 -1.66 6.22
CA VAL A 154 6.48 -2.00 4.83
C VAL A 154 6.80 -3.48 4.76
N THR A 155 6.09 -4.19 3.91
CA THR A 155 6.34 -5.60 3.61
C THR A 155 7.01 -5.69 2.26
N THR A 156 8.15 -6.38 2.19
CA THR A 156 8.85 -6.59 0.92
C THR A 156 8.42 -7.90 0.25
N ARG A 157 8.59 -7.95 -1.06
CA ARG A 157 8.30 -9.15 -1.85
C ARG A 157 9.21 -10.30 -1.44
N LYS A 158 8.60 -11.44 -1.18
CA LYS A 158 9.33 -12.67 -0.91
C LYS A 158 9.64 -13.39 -2.22
N GLY A 159 10.85 -13.91 -2.35
CA GLY A 159 11.24 -14.73 -3.48
C GLY A 159 10.33 -15.96 -3.64
N ILE A 160 9.98 -16.29 -4.88
CA ILE A 160 9.21 -17.49 -5.19
C ILE A 160 10.18 -18.65 -5.31
N LYS A 161 9.94 -19.72 -4.55
CA LYS A 161 10.76 -20.92 -4.59
C LYS A 161 10.73 -21.52 -6.01
N ASP A 162 11.90 -21.97 -6.48
CA ASP A 162 12.09 -22.64 -7.77
C ASP A 162 11.77 -21.80 -9.03
N LYS A 163 11.66 -20.45 -8.88
CA LYS A 163 11.44 -19.58 -10.03
C LYS A 163 12.46 -18.43 -10.03
N MET A 164 13.31 -18.38 -11.03
CA MET A 164 14.17 -17.25 -11.29
C MET A 164 13.39 -16.21 -12.08
N THR A 165 13.30 -14.99 -11.56
CA THR A 165 12.67 -13.86 -12.24
C THR A 165 13.71 -12.76 -12.37
N VAL A 166 13.94 -12.30 -13.59
CA VAL A 166 14.82 -11.17 -13.89
C VAL A 166 13.93 -10.05 -14.45
N SER A 167 13.94 -8.90 -13.80
CA SER A 167 13.24 -7.69 -14.27
C SER A 167 14.25 -6.58 -14.47
N LEU A 168 14.10 -5.83 -15.56
CA LEU A 168 14.89 -4.63 -15.86
C LEU A 168 13.90 -3.47 -16.04
N ASP A 169 13.95 -2.49 -15.18
CA ASP A 169 13.20 -1.24 -15.29
C ASP A 169 14.18 -0.09 -15.59
N VAL A 170 14.01 0.56 -16.74
CA VAL A 170 14.82 1.71 -17.15
C VAL A 170 13.93 2.95 -17.15
N LYS A 171 14.22 3.89 -16.24
CA LYS A 171 13.52 5.16 -16.13
C LYS A 171 14.36 6.27 -16.74
N MET A 172 13.88 6.87 -17.83
CA MET A 172 14.50 8.07 -18.42
C MET A 172 13.57 9.25 -18.13
N GLY A 173 14.10 10.25 -17.43
CA GLY A 173 13.48 11.56 -17.26
C GLY A 173 14.03 12.56 -18.27
N ILE A 174 13.15 13.37 -18.85
CA ILE A 174 13.49 14.53 -19.69
C ILE A 174 13.14 15.78 -18.91
#